data_c8fafa527eb717af666e1a17738976fb
#
_entry.id   c8fafa527eb717af666e1a17738976fb
#
_cell.length_a   1.000
_cell.length_b   1.000
_cell.length_c   1.000
_cell.angle_alpha   90.00
_cell.angle_beta   90.00
_cell.angle_gamma   90.00
#
_symmetry.space_group_name_H-M   'P 1'
#
loop_
_entity.id
_entity.type
_entity.pdbx_description
1 polymer ?
#
loop_
_entity_poly.entity_id
_entity_poly.type
_entity_poly.pdbx_seq_one_letter_code
_entity_poly.pdbx_strand_id
1 'polypeptide(L)'
;DDNATNKANRDSINKTLDKAVTVDAKMVSHAGTCDEGVTAVYKAADKTEDGVKYLVSTEVKGEAGQHTYSDVKFNWDAAAIKDDDGNITGYKTDQKEGTSVTVDEVKCSVCGEVQKNVSVSVVKDTDAYKAPTCEEAGKDVYVATVTSTDDNTVLAKGTKEVAIAKLGHKYGDPVWSDWEEKDGKWTTTATFTCANDATHVQTPEVKIDSETVEKATYTKEGKVVYTAS
;
A
#
# COMPACT_ATOMS: atom_id res chain seq x y z
N ASP A 1 57.73 8.84 -15.83
CA ASP A 1 57.36 9.83 -16.85
C ASP A 1 55.87 9.65 -17.16
N ASP A 2 55.08 10.49 -16.57
CA ASP A 2 53.66 10.60 -16.95
C ASP A 2 53.63 11.26 -18.34
N ASN A 3 53.65 10.43 -19.36
CA ASN A 3 53.48 10.87 -20.73
C ASN A 3 52.16 11.64 -20.84
N ALA A 4 52.21 12.82 -21.47
CA ALA A 4 51.05 13.70 -21.68
C ALA A 4 49.84 12.96 -22.24
N THR A 5 50.07 11.90 -23.06
CA THR A 5 49.02 11.01 -23.59
C THR A 5 48.32 10.20 -22.49
N ASN A 6 49.07 9.71 -21.50
CA ASN A 6 48.46 8.96 -20.37
C ASN A 6 47.67 9.87 -19.43
N LYS A 7 48.14 11.12 -19.26
CA LYS A 7 47.41 12.13 -18.51
C LYS A 7 46.09 12.50 -19.21
N ALA A 8 46.15 12.79 -20.53
CA ALA A 8 44.97 13.10 -21.32
C ALA A 8 43.94 11.96 -21.32
N ASN A 9 44.41 10.70 -21.38
CA ASN A 9 43.53 9.53 -21.28
C ASN A 9 42.92 9.39 -19.90
N ARG A 10 43.65 9.61 -18.81
CA ARG A 10 43.12 9.62 -17.46
C ARG A 10 42.09 10.74 -17.26
N ASP A 11 42.38 11.94 -17.76
CA ASP A 11 41.48 13.10 -17.65
C ASP A 11 40.21 12.87 -18.49
N SER A 12 40.32 12.22 -19.65
CA SER A 12 39.19 11.82 -20.47
C SER A 12 38.32 10.74 -19.79
N ILE A 13 38.96 9.74 -19.19
CA ILE A 13 38.24 8.70 -18.40
C ILE A 13 37.57 9.30 -17.20
N ASN A 14 38.23 10.15 -16.43
CA ASN A 14 37.64 10.80 -15.28
C ASN A 14 36.46 11.72 -15.64
N LYS A 15 36.57 12.44 -16.77
CA LYS A 15 35.47 13.29 -17.26
C LYS A 15 34.27 12.48 -17.74
N THR A 16 34.47 11.25 -18.19
CA THR A 16 33.42 10.32 -18.63
C THR A 16 32.79 9.64 -17.41
N LEU A 17 33.55 9.45 -16.32
CA LEU A 17 33.05 8.89 -15.06
C LEU A 17 32.19 9.86 -14.20
N ASP A 18 32.20 11.16 -14.50
CA ASP A 18 31.37 12.15 -13.83
C ASP A 18 29.85 11.99 -14.14
N LYS A 19 29.51 11.15 -15.12
CA LYS A 19 28.13 10.84 -15.47
C LYS A 19 27.70 9.57 -14.74
N ALA A 20 26.79 9.70 -13.78
CA ALA A 20 26.22 8.56 -13.07
C ALA A 20 25.39 7.70 -14.02
N VAL A 21 25.75 6.43 -14.14
CA VAL A 21 25.00 5.43 -14.91
C VAL A 21 24.43 4.41 -13.93
N THR A 22 23.10 4.33 -13.83
CA THR A 22 22.43 3.32 -13.00
C THR A 22 22.27 2.03 -13.80
N VAL A 23 22.68 0.91 -13.22
CA VAL A 23 22.58 -0.43 -13.80
C VAL A 23 22.15 -1.42 -12.73
N ASP A 24 21.39 -2.45 -13.13
CA ASP A 24 21.02 -3.56 -12.28
C ASP A 24 22.14 -4.60 -12.27
N ALA A 25 22.89 -4.68 -11.19
CA ALA A 25 23.97 -5.63 -11.03
C ALA A 25 23.50 -6.87 -10.26
N LYS A 26 23.99 -8.04 -10.69
CA LYS A 26 23.75 -9.32 -9.99
C LYS A 26 25.07 -9.86 -9.46
N MET A 27 25.02 -10.48 -8.28
CA MET A 27 26.18 -11.19 -7.74
C MET A 27 26.53 -12.37 -8.64
N VAL A 28 27.76 -12.44 -9.10
CA VAL A 28 28.27 -13.48 -10.01
C VAL A 28 29.23 -14.44 -9.33
N SER A 29 29.88 -14.00 -8.25
CA SER A 29 30.75 -14.84 -7.43
C SER A 29 30.95 -14.24 -6.04
N HIS A 30 31.28 -15.07 -5.09
CA HIS A 30 31.76 -14.66 -3.76
C HIS A 30 32.88 -15.61 -3.29
N ALA A 31 33.70 -15.12 -2.40
CA ALA A 31 34.76 -15.89 -1.76
C ALA A 31 34.79 -15.56 -0.27
N GLY A 32 35.11 -16.55 0.56
CA GLY A 32 35.10 -16.44 2.02
C GLY A 32 33.72 -16.68 2.63
N THR A 33 33.63 -16.56 3.94
CA THR A 33 32.40 -16.62 4.74
C THR A 33 32.14 -15.26 5.38
N CYS A 34 30.90 -14.98 5.79
CA CYS A 34 30.63 -13.75 6.53
C CYS A 34 31.39 -13.68 7.86
N ASP A 35 31.73 -14.85 8.44
CA ASP A 35 32.53 -14.93 9.69
C ASP A 35 33.96 -14.49 9.51
N GLU A 36 34.53 -14.69 8.32
CA GLU A 36 35.91 -14.33 7.97
C GLU A 36 36.01 -13.04 7.16
N GLY A 37 34.86 -12.45 6.79
CA GLY A 37 34.77 -11.39 5.81
C GLY A 37 34.70 -11.91 4.38
N VAL A 38 33.69 -11.50 3.66
CA VAL A 38 33.35 -11.94 2.29
C VAL A 38 33.69 -10.87 1.29
N THR A 39 34.26 -11.28 0.17
CA THR A 39 34.31 -10.46 -1.05
C THR A 39 33.29 -11.00 -2.04
N ALA A 40 32.27 -10.22 -2.35
CA ALA A 40 31.27 -10.54 -3.37
C ALA A 40 31.53 -9.69 -4.63
N VAL A 41 31.43 -10.31 -5.79
CA VAL A 41 31.58 -9.63 -7.09
C VAL A 41 30.20 -9.50 -7.72
N TYR A 42 29.81 -8.28 -8.01
CA TYR A 42 28.59 -7.95 -8.73
C TYR A 42 28.92 -7.54 -10.15
N LYS A 43 28.16 -8.02 -11.11
CA LYS A 43 28.25 -7.64 -12.52
C LYS A 43 26.86 -7.27 -13.04
N ALA A 44 26.83 -6.26 -13.89
CA ALA A 44 25.67 -5.92 -14.70
C ALA A 44 25.97 -6.21 -16.19
N ALA A 45 24.89 -6.21 -16.97
CA ALA A 45 25.07 -6.22 -18.43
C ALA A 45 25.83 -4.96 -18.90
N ASP A 46 26.69 -5.12 -19.86
CA ASP A 46 27.40 -4.01 -20.45
C ASP A 46 26.39 -2.97 -20.96
N LYS A 47 26.62 -1.71 -20.64
CA LYS A 47 25.82 -0.59 -21.12
C LYS A 47 26.65 0.30 -22.01
N THR A 48 26.10 0.70 -23.15
CA THR A 48 26.71 1.70 -24.01
C THR A 48 25.92 3.00 -23.94
N GLU A 49 26.57 4.08 -23.60
CA GLU A 49 25.96 5.42 -23.52
C GLU A 49 26.95 6.43 -24.10
N ASP A 50 26.48 7.32 -24.98
CA ASP A 50 27.30 8.31 -25.71
C ASP A 50 28.51 7.70 -26.45
N GLY A 51 28.38 6.46 -26.97
CA GLY A 51 29.44 5.76 -27.67
C GLY A 51 30.50 5.11 -26.75
N VAL A 52 30.36 5.23 -25.45
CA VAL A 52 31.25 4.62 -24.45
C VAL A 52 30.63 3.34 -23.92
N LYS A 53 31.37 2.25 -23.98
CA LYS A 53 30.97 0.96 -23.41
C LYS A 53 31.43 0.88 -21.95
N TYR A 54 30.44 0.75 -21.04
CA TYR A 54 30.69 0.56 -19.62
C TYR A 54 30.69 -0.93 -19.28
N LEU A 55 31.79 -1.41 -18.75
CA LEU A 55 31.92 -2.74 -18.17
C LEU A 55 31.68 -2.60 -16.67
N VAL A 56 30.48 -2.97 -16.22
CA VAL A 56 30.11 -2.75 -14.83
C VAL A 56 30.44 -3.97 -14.00
N SER A 57 31.45 -3.85 -13.16
CA SER A 57 31.80 -4.84 -12.16
C SER A 57 32.27 -4.12 -10.90
N THR A 58 31.80 -4.56 -9.73
CA THR A 58 32.26 -4.06 -8.44
C THR A 58 32.51 -5.21 -7.50
N GLU A 59 33.48 -5.05 -6.61
CA GLU A 59 33.71 -5.93 -5.48
C GLU A 59 33.18 -5.26 -4.24
N VAL A 60 32.40 -5.99 -3.46
CA VAL A 60 31.89 -5.54 -2.17
C VAL A 60 32.50 -6.45 -1.11
N LYS A 61 33.19 -5.85 -0.15
CA LYS A 61 33.69 -6.54 1.02
C LYS A 61 32.69 -6.39 2.16
N GLY A 62 32.21 -7.52 2.67
CA GLY A 62 31.42 -7.58 3.90
C GLY A 62 32.33 -7.65 5.11
N GLU A 63 31.89 -7.06 6.20
CA GLU A 63 32.58 -7.20 7.50
C GLU A 63 32.31 -8.61 8.07
N ALA A 64 33.27 -9.12 8.84
CA ALA A 64 33.16 -10.42 9.52
C ALA A 64 31.96 -10.43 10.47
N GLY A 65 31.24 -11.56 10.50
CA GLY A 65 30.08 -11.76 11.39
C GLY A 65 28.79 -11.10 10.96
N GLN A 66 28.73 -10.45 9.78
CA GLN A 66 27.52 -9.81 9.26
C GLN A 66 26.93 -10.55 8.05
N HIS A 67 25.72 -11.09 8.25
CA HIS A 67 24.94 -11.68 7.17
C HIS A 67 23.83 -10.72 6.73
N THR A 68 23.53 -10.72 5.42
CA THR A 68 22.49 -9.91 4.81
C THR A 68 21.47 -10.80 4.11
N TYR A 69 20.19 -10.67 4.45
CA TYR A 69 19.10 -11.52 3.94
C TYR A 69 18.10 -10.68 3.15
N SER A 70 18.51 -10.13 2.00
CA SER A 70 17.69 -9.20 1.20
C SER A 70 16.63 -9.89 0.34
N ASP A 71 16.83 -11.18 0.01
CA ASP A 71 16.03 -11.89 -1.00
C ASP A 71 15.10 -12.95 -0.41
N VAL A 72 14.76 -12.85 0.87
CA VAL A 72 13.85 -13.78 1.54
C VAL A 72 12.44 -13.65 0.98
N LYS A 73 11.91 -14.74 0.43
CA LYS A 73 10.57 -14.80 -0.12
C LYS A 73 9.59 -15.36 0.90
N PHE A 74 8.52 -14.61 1.10
CA PHE A 74 7.43 -14.98 2.00
C PHE A 74 6.28 -15.60 1.21
N ASN A 75 5.85 -16.79 1.58
CA ASN A 75 4.64 -17.43 1.07
C ASN A 75 3.48 -17.19 2.06
N TRP A 76 2.48 -16.45 1.62
CA TRP A 76 1.33 -16.02 2.40
C TRP A 76 0.07 -16.87 2.14
N ASP A 77 0.10 -17.78 1.17
CA ASP A 77 -1.10 -18.44 0.62
C ASP A 77 -1.84 -19.26 1.66
N ALA A 78 -1.12 -20.01 2.49
CA ALA A 78 -1.71 -20.84 3.54
C ALA A 78 -2.31 -20.01 4.70
N ALA A 79 -1.80 -18.79 4.91
CA ALA A 79 -2.28 -17.89 5.95
C ALA A 79 -3.43 -16.99 5.47
N ALA A 80 -3.75 -16.97 4.17
CA ALA A 80 -4.79 -16.10 3.63
C ALA A 80 -6.18 -16.47 4.17
N ILE A 81 -6.91 -15.46 4.65
CA ILE A 81 -8.32 -15.53 5.02
C ILE A 81 -9.10 -15.05 3.82
N LYS A 82 -10.04 -15.86 3.34
CA LYS A 82 -10.85 -15.56 2.15
C LYS A 82 -12.33 -15.49 2.49
N ASP A 83 -13.05 -14.65 1.78
CA ASP A 83 -14.51 -14.64 1.78
C ASP A 83 -15.09 -15.77 0.89
N ASP A 84 -16.42 -15.84 0.80
CA ASP A 84 -17.14 -16.86 0.01
C ASP A 84 -16.87 -16.73 -1.50
N ASP A 85 -16.48 -15.55 -1.96
CA ASP A 85 -16.14 -15.27 -3.37
C ASP A 85 -14.65 -15.56 -3.65
N GLY A 86 -13.87 -15.94 -2.63
CA GLY A 86 -12.44 -16.25 -2.73
C GLY A 86 -11.51 -15.06 -2.66
N ASN A 87 -12.00 -13.85 -2.38
CA ASN A 87 -11.17 -12.67 -2.19
C ASN A 87 -10.45 -12.72 -0.84
N ILE A 88 -9.21 -12.27 -0.81
CA ILE A 88 -8.43 -12.21 0.43
C ILE A 88 -8.94 -11.03 1.29
N THR A 89 -9.41 -11.35 2.49
CA THR A 89 -9.93 -10.40 3.47
C THR A 89 -8.99 -10.18 4.66
N GLY A 90 -7.91 -10.97 4.74
CA GLY A 90 -6.91 -10.85 5.79
C GLY A 90 -5.88 -11.98 5.76
N TYR A 91 -5.03 -12.00 6.77
CA TYR A 91 -4.07 -13.07 6.99
C TYR A 91 -4.08 -13.50 8.46
N LYS A 92 -3.90 -14.82 8.70
CA LYS A 92 -3.78 -15.38 10.05
C LYS A 92 -2.46 -14.97 10.68
N THR A 93 -2.53 -14.63 11.96
CA THR A 93 -1.37 -14.18 12.74
C THR A 93 -0.93 -15.22 13.79
N ASP A 94 -1.70 -16.27 14.00
CA ASP A 94 -1.49 -17.30 15.05
C ASP A 94 -0.45 -18.38 14.67
N GLN A 95 0.05 -18.36 13.45
CA GLN A 95 1.12 -19.21 12.92
C GLN A 95 0.94 -20.71 13.26
N LYS A 96 -0.29 -21.22 13.09
CA LYS A 96 -0.59 -22.65 13.28
C LYS A 96 -0.14 -23.45 12.06
N GLU A 97 0.23 -24.70 12.30
CA GLU A 97 0.62 -25.65 11.26
C GLU A 97 -0.45 -25.72 10.15
N GLY A 98 0.00 -25.66 8.90
CA GLY A 98 -0.84 -25.70 7.72
C GLY A 98 -1.59 -24.39 7.40
N THR A 99 -1.50 -23.37 8.25
CA THR A 99 -2.19 -22.07 8.07
C THR A 99 -1.30 -20.87 8.36
N SER A 100 0.01 -21.07 8.34
CA SER A 100 1.01 -20.05 8.64
C SER A 100 1.63 -19.45 7.37
N VAL A 101 2.18 -18.25 7.52
CA VAL A 101 3.13 -17.71 6.55
C VAL A 101 4.41 -18.52 6.65
N THR A 102 4.92 -18.93 5.51
CA THR A 102 6.20 -19.65 5.42
C THR A 102 7.20 -18.82 4.63
N VAL A 103 8.46 -19.15 4.80
CA VAL A 103 9.54 -18.60 3.98
C VAL A 103 10.24 -19.74 3.26
N ASP A 104 10.77 -19.45 2.09
CA ASP A 104 11.66 -20.34 1.38
C ASP A 104 13.01 -20.40 2.13
N GLU A 105 14.07 -20.77 1.45
CA GLU A 105 15.40 -20.82 2.04
C GLU A 105 15.83 -19.40 2.48
N VAL A 106 16.18 -19.25 3.77
CA VAL A 106 16.73 -17.98 4.30
C VAL A 106 18.24 -17.99 4.06
N LYS A 107 18.64 -17.39 2.96
CA LYS A 107 20.00 -17.43 2.48
C LYS A 107 20.66 -16.05 2.52
N CYS A 108 21.88 -16.01 3.03
CA CYS A 108 22.66 -14.78 2.99
C CYS A 108 22.96 -14.38 1.54
N SER A 109 22.57 -13.16 1.16
CA SER A 109 22.80 -12.65 -0.19
C SER A 109 24.28 -12.36 -0.50
N VAL A 110 25.13 -12.31 0.52
CA VAL A 110 26.57 -12.03 0.39
C VAL A 110 27.38 -13.32 0.32
N CYS A 111 27.25 -14.22 1.31
CA CYS A 111 28.09 -15.45 1.37
C CYS A 111 27.37 -16.70 0.88
N GLY A 112 26.05 -16.65 0.76
CA GLY A 112 25.27 -17.81 0.33
C GLY A 112 24.97 -18.81 1.42
N GLU A 113 25.38 -18.57 2.68
CA GLU A 113 25.08 -19.42 3.79
C GLU A 113 23.59 -19.43 4.12
N VAL A 114 23.08 -20.61 4.45
CA VAL A 114 21.67 -20.85 4.74
C VAL A 114 21.44 -20.86 6.26
N GLN A 115 20.61 -19.94 6.73
CA GLN A 115 20.14 -19.94 8.11
C GLN A 115 19.00 -20.96 8.28
N LYS A 116 19.26 -22.04 9.03
CA LYS A 116 18.32 -23.14 9.21
C LYS A 116 17.35 -22.94 10.38
N ASN A 117 17.84 -22.31 11.45
CA ASN A 117 17.11 -22.13 12.69
C ASN A 117 16.36 -20.80 12.66
N VAL A 118 15.19 -20.79 12.02
CA VAL A 118 14.37 -19.59 11.88
C VAL A 118 12.94 -19.81 12.38
N SER A 119 12.35 -18.75 12.89
CA SER A 119 10.93 -18.65 13.20
C SER A 119 10.29 -17.54 12.40
N VAL A 120 9.01 -17.69 12.07
CA VAL A 120 8.22 -16.65 11.41
C VAL A 120 7.12 -16.21 12.36
N SER A 121 7.00 -14.91 12.55
CA SER A 121 5.86 -14.29 13.24
C SER A 121 5.12 -13.37 12.30
N VAL A 122 3.80 -13.23 12.50
CA VAL A 122 2.98 -12.31 11.71
C VAL A 122 2.18 -11.44 12.65
N VAL A 123 2.18 -10.15 12.39
CA VAL A 123 1.36 -9.16 13.12
C VAL A 123 0.57 -8.30 12.14
N LYS A 124 -0.59 -7.85 12.58
CA LYS A 124 -1.32 -6.77 11.89
C LYS A 124 -0.70 -5.44 12.34
N ASP A 125 -0.23 -4.66 11.38
CA ASP A 125 0.36 -3.35 11.64
C ASP A 125 -0.75 -2.31 11.79
N THR A 126 -0.97 -1.88 13.03
CA THR A 126 -2.01 -0.89 13.36
C THR A 126 -1.61 0.53 12.98
N ASP A 127 -0.32 0.82 12.87
CA ASP A 127 0.19 2.15 12.51
C ASP A 127 0.07 2.39 11.00
N ALA A 128 0.20 1.33 10.21
CA ALA A 128 0.03 1.37 8.77
C ALA A 128 -1.44 1.17 8.31
N TYR A 129 -2.36 0.86 9.24
CA TYR A 129 -3.78 0.74 8.96
C TYR A 129 -4.36 2.05 8.42
N LYS A 130 -5.18 1.95 7.37
CA LYS A 130 -6.00 3.07 6.88
C LYS A 130 -7.46 2.68 6.95
N ALA A 131 -8.26 3.44 7.72
CA ALA A 131 -9.70 3.24 7.75
C ALA A 131 -10.34 3.61 6.40
N PRO A 132 -11.35 2.85 5.94
CA PRO A 132 -12.13 3.26 4.77
C PRO A 132 -13.01 4.46 5.11
N THR A 133 -13.22 5.33 4.12
CA THR A 133 -14.20 6.43 4.17
C THR A 133 -15.38 6.14 3.24
N CYS A 134 -16.32 7.07 3.12
CA CYS A 134 -17.40 6.92 2.14
C CYS A 134 -16.89 6.81 0.70
N GLU A 135 -15.79 7.48 0.38
CA GLU A 135 -15.29 7.66 -0.99
C GLU A 135 -13.98 6.90 -1.24
N GLU A 136 -13.16 6.70 -0.21
CA GLU A 136 -11.86 6.07 -0.32
C GLU A 136 -11.84 4.69 0.33
N ALA A 137 -11.15 3.75 -0.31
CA ALA A 137 -10.85 2.45 0.25
C ALA A 137 -9.83 2.59 1.40
N GLY A 138 -10.01 1.76 2.42
CA GLY A 138 -9.04 1.56 3.47
C GLY A 138 -8.06 0.44 3.14
N LYS A 139 -7.16 0.15 4.07
CA LYS A 139 -6.28 -1.01 3.99
C LYS A 139 -5.87 -1.52 5.37
N ASP A 140 -5.77 -2.82 5.47
CA ASP A 140 -5.04 -3.52 6.51
C ASP A 140 -3.62 -3.83 6.02
N VAL A 141 -2.65 -3.77 6.91
CA VAL A 141 -1.27 -4.14 6.60
C VAL A 141 -0.83 -5.25 7.56
N TYR A 142 -0.23 -6.28 7.00
CA TYR A 142 0.33 -7.41 7.75
C TYR A 142 1.83 -7.46 7.55
N VAL A 143 2.57 -7.67 8.63
CA VAL A 143 4.03 -7.77 8.64
C VAL A 143 4.42 -9.15 9.13
N ALA A 144 5.10 -9.89 8.27
CA ALA A 144 5.78 -11.13 8.65
C ALA A 144 7.24 -10.81 8.98
N THR A 145 7.73 -11.34 10.07
CA THR A 145 9.11 -11.18 10.52
C THR A 145 9.75 -12.56 10.65
N VAL A 146 10.90 -12.72 9.99
CA VAL A 146 11.76 -13.90 10.14
C VAL A 146 12.82 -13.58 11.17
N THR A 147 12.94 -14.42 12.16
CA THR A 147 13.87 -14.25 13.28
C THR A 147 14.71 -15.53 13.43
N SER A 148 16.01 -15.38 13.61
CA SER A 148 16.89 -16.48 14.01
C SER A 148 16.48 -16.98 15.40
N THR A 149 16.36 -18.29 15.56
CA THR A 149 16.05 -18.87 16.88
C THR A 149 17.31 -19.06 17.74
N ASP A 150 18.49 -18.86 17.17
CA ASP A 150 19.76 -19.03 17.88
C ASP A 150 20.10 -17.81 18.74
N ASP A 151 19.83 -16.61 18.22
CA ASP A 151 20.20 -15.33 18.86
C ASP A 151 19.05 -14.31 18.90
N ASN A 152 17.86 -14.66 18.41
CA ASN A 152 16.69 -13.77 18.27
C ASN A 152 16.92 -12.55 17.33
N THR A 153 17.91 -12.63 16.45
CA THR A 153 18.15 -11.55 15.47
C THR A 153 17.06 -11.57 14.38
N VAL A 154 16.52 -10.41 14.06
CA VAL A 154 15.59 -10.24 12.92
C VAL A 154 16.39 -10.30 11.62
N LEU A 155 16.07 -11.28 10.78
CA LEU A 155 16.76 -11.54 9.52
C LEU A 155 16.08 -10.84 8.34
N ALA A 156 14.75 -10.89 8.29
CA ALA A 156 13.99 -10.30 7.19
C ALA A 156 12.57 -9.92 7.63
N LYS A 157 11.96 -9.00 6.89
CA LYS A 157 10.55 -8.64 7.02
C LYS A 157 9.88 -8.65 5.65
N GLY A 158 8.64 -9.14 5.61
CA GLY A 158 7.77 -9.09 4.44
C GLY A 158 6.44 -8.45 4.80
N THR A 159 5.83 -7.74 3.88
CA THR A 159 4.55 -7.07 4.10
C THR A 159 3.51 -7.49 3.08
N LYS A 160 2.24 -7.51 3.52
CA LYS A 160 1.07 -7.65 2.64
C LYS A 160 0.03 -6.62 3.02
N GLU A 161 -0.54 -5.99 2.01
CA GLU A 161 -1.69 -5.10 2.15
C GLU A 161 -2.96 -5.83 1.71
N VAL A 162 -4.04 -5.60 2.45
CA VAL A 162 -5.39 -6.07 2.13
C VAL A 162 -6.28 -4.84 2.02
N ALA A 163 -6.87 -4.63 0.86
CA ALA A 163 -7.78 -3.52 0.65
C ALA A 163 -9.08 -3.73 1.43
N ILE A 164 -9.56 -2.68 2.09
CA ILE A 164 -10.88 -2.61 2.71
C ILE A 164 -11.76 -1.75 1.81
N ALA A 165 -12.88 -2.30 1.36
CA ALA A 165 -13.79 -1.58 0.49
C ALA A 165 -14.24 -0.26 1.14
N LYS A 166 -14.41 0.78 0.30
CA LYS A 166 -15.00 2.04 0.75
C LYS A 166 -16.39 1.81 1.33
N LEU A 167 -16.79 2.60 2.32
CA LEU A 167 -18.07 2.45 3.00
C LEU A 167 -19.26 2.81 2.10
N GLY A 168 -19.04 3.67 1.10
CA GLY A 168 -20.11 4.28 0.32
C GLY A 168 -20.94 5.25 1.18
N HIS A 169 -21.91 5.88 0.54
CA HIS A 169 -22.86 6.74 1.25
C HIS A 169 -24.09 5.92 1.67
N LYS A 170 -24.55 6.14 2.89
CA LYS A 170 -25.75 5.54 3.42
C LYS A 170 -26.66 6.65 3.93
N TYR A 171 -27.54 7.15 3.08
CA TYR A 171 -28.52 8.15 3.41
C TYR A 171 -29.75 7.48 4.02
N GLY A 172 -30.24 8.06 5.13
CA GLY A 172 -31.50 7.67 5.78
C GLY A 172 -32.68 8.48 5.26
N ASP A 173 -33.75 8.54 6.06
CA ASP A 173 -34.88 9.41 5.78
C ASP A 173 -34.46 10.89 5.85
N PRO A 174 -35.07 11.76 5.01
CA PRO A 174 -34.76 13.17 5.03
C PRO A 174 -35.29 13.87 6.29
N VAL A 175 -34.54 14.87 6.72
CA VAL A 175 -35.08 15.88 7.66
C VAL A 175 -35.66 17.00 6.80
N TRP A 176 -36.92 17.26 6.97
CA TRP A 176 -37.63 18.33 6.28
C TRP A 176 -37.51 19.64 7.08
N SER A 177 -37.27 20.77 6.33
CA SER A 177 -37.36 22.09 6.92
C SER A 177 -38.82 22.45 7.18
N ASP A 178 -39.05 23.51 7.95
CA ASP A 178 -40.37 24.15 8.02
C ASP A 178 -40.76 24.65 6.61
N TRP A 179 -42.08 24.67 6.38
CA TRP A 179 -42.64 25.21 5.16
C TRP A 179 -42.51 26.74 5.15
N GLU A 180 -42.01 27.28 4.05
CA GLU A 180 -41.91 28.72 3.84
C GLU A 180 -42.78 29.17 2.66
N GLU A 181 -43.48 30.29 2.81
CA GLU A 181 -44.23 30.94 1.73
C GLU A 181 -43.46 32.14 1.24
N LYS A 182 -43.22 32.21 -0.09
CA LYS A 182 -42.68 33.37 -0.76
C LYS A 182 -43.37 33.59 -2.09
N ASP A 183 -43.92 34.83 -2.27
CA ASP A 183 -44.62 35.23 -3.48
C ASP A 183 -45.78 34.28 -3.88
N GLY A 184 -46.53 33.79 -2.91
CA GLY A 184 -47.62 32.85 -3.12
C GLY A 184 -47.21 31.40 -3.42
N LYS A 185 -45.90 31.07 -3.28
CA LYS A 185 -45.37 29.73 -3.50
C LYS A 185 -44.85 29.15 -2.18
N TRP A 186 -45.32 27.94 -1.86
CA TRP A 186 -44.84 27.20 -0.71
C TRP A 186 -43.62 26.39 -1.08
N THR A 187 -42.61 26.40 -0.22
CA THR A 187 -41.36 25.63 -0.37
C THR A 187 -40.97 24.95 0.92
N THR A 188 -40.31 23.83 0.82
CA THR A 188 -39.62 23.15 1.92
C THR A 188 -38.38 22.48 1.35
N THR A 189 -37.43 22.14 2.18
CA THR A 189 -36.21 21.42 1.79
C THR A 189 -36.13 20.06 2.49
N ALA A 190 -35.64 19.07 1.76
CA ALA A 190 -35.33 17.75 2.28
C ALA A 190 -33.81 17.63 2.44
N THR A 191 -33.35 17.38 3.65
CA THR A 191 -31.92 17.22 3.94
C THR A 191 -31.65 15.76 4.31
N PHE A 192 -30.81 15.11 3.48
CA PHE A 192 -30.35 13.76 3.71
C PHE A 192 -28.92 13.80 4.28
N THR A 193 -28.70 13.17 5.40
CA THR A 193 -27.37 13.06 6.03
C THR A 193 -26.86 11.63 5.91
N CYS A 194 -25.61 11.48 5.48
CA CYS A 194 -24.99 10.16 5.41
C CYS A 194 -24.72 9.61 6.81
N ALA A 195 -25.14 8.36 7.06
CA ALA A 195 -24.92 7.69 8.34
C ALA A 195 -23.45 7.33 8.59
N ASN A 196 -22.64 7.18 7.51
CA ASN A 196 -21.23 6.86 7.61
C ASN A 196 -20.34 8.10 7.82
N ASP A 197 -20.84 9.29 7.43
CA ASP A 197 -20.15 10.58 7.60
C ASP A 197 -21.18 11.71 7.59
N ALA A 198 -21.41 12.31 8.75
CA ALA A 198 -22.42 13.38 8.91
C ALA A 198 -22.09 14.67 8.15
N THR A 199 -20.86 14.83 7.64
CA THR A 199 -20.49 15.97 6.79
C THR A 199 -20.98 15.81 5.35
N HIS A 200 -21.32 14.60 4.95
CA HIS A 200 -21.89 14.31 3.64
C HIS A 200 -23.41 14.50 3.68
N VAL A 201 -23.83 15.64 3.18
CA VAL A 201 -25.22 16.07 3.16
C VAL A 201 -25.69 16.27 1.72
N GLN A 202 -26.90 15.84 1.42
CA GLN A 202 -27.58 16.09 0.14
C GLN A 202 -28.89 16.82 0.37
N THR A 203 -29.14 17.82 -0.46
CA THR A 203 -30.40 18.59 -0.50
C THR A 203 -30.95 18.59 -1.92
N PRO A 204 -31.59 17.49 -2.36
CA PRO A 204 -32.14 17.42 -3.69
C PRO A 204 -33.29 18.42 -3.90
N GLU A 205 -33.60 18.70 -5.13
CA GLU A 205 -34.77 19.51 -5.51
C GLU A 205 -36.04 18.79 -5.06
N VAL A 206 -36.89 19.52 -4.35
CA VAL A 206 -38.16 19.02 -3.83
C VAL A 206 -39.28 19.41 -4.78
N LYS A 207 -40.09 18.41 -5.17
CA LYS A 207 -41.30 18.64 -5.93
C LYS A 207 -42.45 18.97 -4.98
N ILE A 208 -43.13 20.09 -5.21
CA ILE A 208 -44.31 20.49 -4.44
C ILE A 208 -45.54 20.33 -5.31
N ASP A 209 -46.47 19.51 -4.83
CA ASP A 209 -47.81 19.35 -5.42
C ASP A 209 -48.84 19.97 -4.46
N SER A 210 -49.96 20.45 -5.01
CA SER A 210 -51.05 21.02 -4.22
C SER A 210 -52.42 20.51 -4.67
N GLU A 211 -53.27 20.23 -3.72
CA GLU A 211 -54.66 19.81 -3.96
C GLU A 211 -55.64 20.66 -3.15
N THR A 212 -56.69 21.17 -3.81
CA THR A 212 -57.79 21.85 -3.10
C THR A 212 -58.79 20.83 -2.58
N VAL A 213 -58.73 20.54 -1.28
CA VAL A 213 -59.60 19.57 -0.62
C VAL A 213 -60.97 20.16 -0.23
N GLU A 214 -61.01 21.45 0.01
CA GLU A 214 -62.27 22.18 0.25
C GLU A 214 -62.27 23.48 -0.56
N LYS A 215 -63.35 23.72 -1.32
CA LYS A 215 -63.52 24.98 -2.03
C LYS A 215 -64.04 26.10 -1.11
N ALA A 216 -63.47 27.27 -1.23
CA ALA A 216 -64.00 28.45 -0.51
C ALA A 216 -65.40 28.78 -0.98
N THR A 217 -66.24 29.25 -0.06
CA THR A 217 -67.58 29.82 -0.29
C THR A 217 -67.67 31.19 0.34
N TYR A 218 -68.79 31.90 0.15
CA TYR A 218 -68.98 33.23 0.76
C TYR A 218 -68.96 33.22 2.29
N THR A 219 -69.19 32.04 2.91
CA THR A 219 -69.34 31.92 4.36
C THR A 219 -68.33 30.93 4.98
N LYS A 220 -67.49 30.23 4.15
CA LYS A 220 -66.55 29.26 4.62
C LYS A 220 -65.24 29.39 3.86
N GLU A 221 -64.10 29.35 4.59
CA GLU A 221 -62.77 29.28 4.01
C GLU A 221 -62.54 27.93 3.29
N GLY A 222 -61.77 27.98 2.22
CA GLY A 222 -61.33 26.79 1.52
C GLY A 222 -60.09 26.19 2.19
N LYS A 223 -59.72 24.95 1.78
CA LYS A 223 -58.54 24.26 2.26
C LYS A 223 -57.76 23.72 1.06
N VAL A 224 -56.48 24.06 1.04
CA VAL A 224 -55.51 23.51 0.09
C VAL A 224 -54.46 22.72 0.87
N VAL A 225 -54.13 21.53 0.41
CA VAL A 225 -53.09 20.69 0.98
C VAL A 225 -51.87 20.73 0.02
N TYR A 226 -50.70 21.01 0.57
CA TYR A 226 -49.44 20.95 -0.15
C TYR A 226 -48.70 19.68 0.28
N THR A 227 -48.13 18.97 -0.69
CA THR A 227 -47.36 17.74 -0.48
C THR A 227 -45.99 17.92 -1.12
N ALA A 228 -44.93 17.60 -0.39
CA ALA A 228 -43.55 17.58 -0.87
C ALA A 228 -43.10 16.13 -1.12
N SER A 229 -42.41 15.90 -2.23
CA SER A 229 -41.84 14.60 -2.60
C SER A 229 -40.46 14.72 -3.27
#